data_9fd68d59146bdc0e490ff428e3d1ec89
#
_entry.id   9fd68d59146bdc0e490ff428e3d1ec89
#
_cell.length_a   1.000
_cell.length_b   1.000
_cell.length_c   1.000
_cell.angle_alpha   90.00
_cell.angle_beta   90.00
_cell.angle_gamma   90.00
#
_symmetry.space_group_name_H-M   'P 1'
#
loop_
_entity.id
_entity.type
_entity.pdbx_description
1 polymer ?
#
loop_
_entity_poly.entity_id
_entity_poly.type
_entity_poly.pdbx_seq_one_letter_code
_entity_poly.pdbx_strand_id
1 'polypeptide(L)'
;MLRTRVITALVLLALVLPSLFFLSQAYWAILVALFIGVGAWEWGGLLVLGETSRRLLGVALALLCSAVSLWAPAAMGVDSGDGLAVPWVLAVYVVAAVFWCVAVPLWLRAKWQLPRGLSGGLVGLVVLFPTWLALVQLRIPGPGILLAILAVVWMADIAAYFSGKAFGKHKLAPSISPGKTWEGAIGAGFGVVLYGLVLRFSFSFEPVALPLWVLCLLAVTAISIIGDLYESMLKRQAGIKDSSNVLPGHGGVLDRIDSLTSTLPVVALLWLLASRGQG
;
A
#
# COMPACT_ATOMS: atom_id res chain seq x y z
N MET A 1 2.15 17.99 20.85
CA MET A 1 2.31 17.36 19.51
C MET A 1 2.99 15.98 19.54
N LEU A 2 4.17 15.78 20.19
CA LEU A 2 4.83 14.45 20.23
C LEU A 2 3.99 13.41 20.98
N ARG A 3 3.44 13.76 22.14
CA ARG A 3 2.59 12.88 22.97
C ARG A 3 1.40 12.34 22.20
N THR A 4 0.68 13.18 21.46
CA THR A 4 -0.47 12.76 20.64
C THR A 4 -0.05 11.76 19.57
N ARG A 5 1.09 12.00 18.89
CA ARG A 5 1.62 11.05 17.88
C ARG A 5 1.96 9.70 18.49
N VAL A 6 2.66 9.69 19.64
CA VAL A 6 3.01 8.43 20.31
C VAL A 6 1.76 7.65 20.72
N ILE A 7 0.75 8.32 21.31
CA ILE A 7 -0.50 7.67 21.72
C ILE A 7 -1.22 7.07 20.50
N THR A 8 -1.38 7.84 19.42
CA THR A 8 -2.07 7.34 18.21
C THR A 8 -1.32 6.16 17.60
N ALA A 9 0.03 6.21 17.54
CA ALA A 9 0.82 5.08 17.05
C ALA A 9 0.64 3.83 17.91
N LEU A 10 0.65 3.96 19.25
CA LEU A 10 0.44 2.85 20.16
C LEU A 10 -0.97 2.26 20.06
N VAL A 11 -2.00 3.12 19.91
CA VAL A 11 -3.40 2.66 19.71
C VAL A 11 -3.52 1.90 18.39
N LEU A 12 -2.96 2.43 17.29
CA LEU A 12 -2.98 1.75 16.01
C LEU A 12 -2.24 0.41 16.07
N LEU A 13 -1.08 0.37 16.70
CA LEU A 13 -0.31 -0.85 16.89
C LEU A 13 -1.07 -1.87 17.72
N ALA A 14 -1.68 -1.44 18.84
CA ALA A 14 -2.48 -2.29 19.71
C ALA A 14 -3.78 -2.80 19.04
N LEU A 15 -4.28 -2.09 18.02
CA LEU A 15 -5.43 -2.54 17.26
C LEU A 15 -5.01 -3.44 16.09
N VAL A 16 -4.03 -3.03 15.30
CA VAL A 16 -3.66 -3.72 14.06
C VAL A 16 -2.93 -5.04 14.32
N LEU A 17 -1.96 -5.08 15.26
CA LEU A 17 -1.19 -6.29 15.51
C LEU A 17 -2.06 -7.45 16.05
N PRO A 18 -2.88 -7.28 17.12
CA PRO A 18 -3.76 -8.35 17.54
C PRO A 18 -4.76 -8.76 16.47
N SER A 19 -5.31 -7.79 15.72
CA SER A 19 -6.21 -8.10 14.61
C SER A 19 -5.56 -8.92 13.52
N LEU A 20 -4.30 -8.60 13.18
CA LEU A 20 -3.51 -9.35 12.21
C LEU A 20 -3.27 -10.79 12.64
N PHE A 21 -3.00 -11.05 13.92
CA PHE A 21 -2.63 -12.40 14.40
C PHE A 21 -3.81 -13.24 14.87
N PHE A 22 -4.85 -12.63 15.43
CA PHE A 22 -5.90 -13.36 16.14
C PHE A 22 -7.29 -13.33 15.48
N LEU A 23 -7.59 -12.38 14.57
CA LEU A 23 -8.85 -12.41 13.86
C LEU A 23 -8.91 -13.58 12.87
N SER A 24 -10.10 -14.16 12.69
CA SER A 24 -10.33 -15.06 11.56
C SER A 24 -10.16 -14.33 10.23
N GLN A 25 -9.92 -15.06 9.16
CA GLN A 25 -9.69 -14.49 7.83
C GLN A 25 -10.87 -13.63 7.35
N ALA A 26 -12.10 -14.07 7.63
CA ALA A 26 -13.31 -13.31 7.30
C ALA A 26 -13.40 -11.98 8.04
N TYR A 27 -13.16 -11.97 9.36
CA TYR A 27 -13.18 -10.73 10.14
C TYR A 27 -12.03 -9.80 9.79
N TRP A 28 -10.85 -10.34 9.43
CA TRP A 28 -9.75 -9.56 8.91
C TRP A 28 -10.13 -8.85 7.60
N ALA A 29 -10.74 -9.57 6.65
CA ALA A 29 -11.18 -8.99 5.37
C ALA A 29 -12.18 -7.83 5.57
N ILE A 30 -13.13 -7.98 6.50
CA ILE A 30 -14.09 -6.93 6.86
C ILE A 30 -13.40 -5.75 7.54
N LEU A 31 -12.50 -5.99 8.49
CA LEU A 31 -11.76 -4.92 9.16
C LEU A 31 -10.97 -4.09 8.15
N VAL A 32 -10.23 -4.76 7.24
CA VAL A 32 -9.48 -4.06 6.19
C VAL A 32 -10.42 -3.32 5.23
N ALA A 33 -11.60 -3.88 4.91
CA ALA A 33 -12.61 -3.19 4.09
C ALA A 33 -13.08 -1.88 4.73
N LEU A 34 -13.24 -1.84 6.06
CA LEU A 34 -13.59 -0.61 6.79
C LEU A 34 -12.47 0.43 6.71
N PHE A 35 -11.20 0.02 6.90
CA PHE A 35 -10.06 0.92 6.76
C PHE A 35 -9.94 1.49 5.34
N ILE A 36 -10.12 0.65 4.33
CA ILE A 36 -10.10 1.09 2.92
C ILE A 36 -11.31 1.96 2.60
N GLY A 37 -12.47 1.73 3.23
CA GLY A 37 -13.61 2.63 3.14
C GLY A 37 -13.32 4.04 3.68
N VAL A 38 -12.59 4.15 4.80
CA VAL A 38 -12.10 5.45 5.29
C VAL A 38 -11.12 6.07 4.28
N GLY A 39 -10.19 5.29 3.73
CA GLY A 39 -9.29 5.75 2.65
C GLY A 39 -10.06 6.25 1.42
N ALA A 40 -11.17 5.60 1.04
CA ALA A 40 -12.01 6.05 -0.06
C ALA A 40 -12.79 7.35 0.25
N TRP A 41 -13.23 7.53 1.49
CA TRP A 41 -13.77 8.81 1.94
C TRP A 41 -12.72 9.92 1.84
N GLU A 42 -11.48 9.67 2.23
CA GLU A 42 -10.36 10.60 2.10
C GLU A 42 -10.01 10.86 0.64
N TRP A 43 -10.04 9.83 -0.22
CA TRP A 43 -9.89 9.96 -1.68
C TRP A 43 -10.91 10.92 -2.27
N GLY A 44 -12.15 10.88 -1.79
CA GLY A 44 -13.17 11.86 -2.13
C GLY A 44 -12.76 13.30 -1.80
N GLY A 45 -11.93 13.50 -0.77
CA GLY A 45 -11.31 14.79 -0.45
C GLY A 45 -10.31 15.25 -1.51
N LEU A 46 -9.49 14.33 -2.05
CA LEU A 46 -8.57 14.61 -3.16
C LEU A 46 -9.33 15.00 -4.44
N LEU A 47 -10.53 14.44 -4.63
CA LEU A 47 -11.44 14.79 -5.73
C LEU A 47 -12.21 16.10 -5.49
N VAL A 48 -12.01 16.73 -4.33
CA VAL A 48 -12.74 17.96 -3.93
C VAL A 48 -14.27 17.76 -3.93
N LEU A 49 -14.73 16.56 -3.54
CA LEU A 49 -16.14 16.24 -3.42
C LEU A 49 -16.75 16.83 -2.15
N GLY A 50 -18.07 17.11 -2.18
CA GLY A 50 -18.82 17.45 -0.98
C GLY A 50 -18.89 16.29 0.01
N GLU A 51 -19.10 16.60 1.30
CA GLU A 51 -19.02 15.64 2.40
C GLU A 51 -19.91 14.41 2.22
N THR A 52 -21.15 14.60 1.75
CA THR A 52 -22.08 13.50 1.47
C THR A 52 -21.53 12.53 0.40
N SER A 53 -21.00 13.06 -0.70
CA SER A 53 -20.40 12.25 -1.77
C SER A 53 -19.15 11.50 -1.30
N ARG A 54 -18.34 12.12 -0.44
CA ARG A 54 -17.18 11.48 0.19
C ARG A 54 -17.61 10.28 1.05
N ARG A 55 -18.62 10.47 1.91
CA ARG A 55 -19.17 9.38 2.74
C ARG A 55 -19.76 8.26 1.90
N LEU A 56 -20.51 8.60 0.85
CA LEU A 56 -21.05 7.60 -0.08
C LEU A 56 -19.95 6.80 -0.76
N LEU A 57 -18.86 7.45 -1.21
CA LEU A 57 -17.74 6.77 -1.82
C LEU A 57 -17.06 5.80 -0.83
N GLY A 58 -16.84 6.23 0.41
CA GLY A 58 -16.27 5.39 1.46
C GLY A 58 -17.12 4.17 1.78
N VAL A 59 -18.43 4.40 2.00
CA VAL A 59 -19.39 3.32 2.28
C VAL A 59 -19.51 2.37 1.08
N ALA A 60 -19.61 2.90 -0.13
CA ALA A 60 -19.72 2.08 -1.35
C ALA A 60 -18.52 1.15 -1.53
N LEU A 61 -17.28 1.64 -1.32
CA LEU A 61 -16.10 0.79 -1.44
C LEU A 61 -16.02 -0.23 -0.31
N ALA A 62 -16.34 0.14 0.93
CA ALA A 62 -16.37 -0.81 2.05
C ALA A 62 -17.40 -1.93 1.81
N LEU A 63 -18.60 -1.58 1.32
CA LEU A 63 -19.62 -2.56 0.95
C LEU A 63 -19.20 -3.44 -0.23
N LEU A 64 -18.57 -2.86 -1.26
CA LEU A 64 -18.03 -3.63 -2.39
C LEU A 64 -17.01 -4.66 -1.92
N CYS A 65 -16.02 -4.27 -1.12
CA CYS A 65 -15.02 -5.17 -0.55
C CYS A 65 -15.66 -6.28 0.31
N SER A 66 -16.63 -5.92 1.15
CA SER A 66 -17.36 -6.88 1.98
C SER A 66 -18.20 -7.84 1.13
N ALA A 67 -18.90 -7.34 0.11
CA ALA A 67 -19.68 -8.16 -0.81
C ALA A 67 -18.79 -9.14 -1.59
N VAL A 68 -17.62 -8.69 -2.07
CA VAL A 68 -16.63 -9.57 -2.73
C VAL A 68 -16.12 -10.64 -1.76
N SER A 69 -15.92 -10.32 -0.48
CA SER A 69 -15.53 -11.31 0.55
C SER A 69 -16.58 -12.42 0.71
N LEU A 70 -17.87 -12.06 0.64
CA LEU A 70 -18.97 -13.01 0.76
C LEU A 70 -19.20 -13.79 -0.54
N TRP A 71 -19.00 -13.15 -1.70
CA TRP A 71 -19.20 -13.77 -3.01
C TRP A 71 -18.09 -14.75 -3.39
N ALA A 72 -16.84 -14.46 -3.00
CA ALA A 72 -15.67 -15.25 -3.36
C ALA A 72 -14.85 -15.65 -2.11
N PRO A 73 -15.41 -16.42 -1.16
CA PRO A 73 -14.74 -16.79 0.10
C PRO A 73 -13.44 -17.54 -0.13
N ALA A 74 -13.36 -18.39 -1.18
CA ALA A 74 -12.14 -19.09 -1.56
C ALA A 74 -11.01 -18.13 -1.94
N ALA A 75 -11.31 -17.05 -2.69
CA ALA A 75 -10.33 -16.02 -3.04
C ALA A 75 -9.85 -15.23 -1.82
N MET A 76 -10.63 -15.21 -0.74
CA MET A 76 -10.27 -14.56 0.54
C MET A 76 -9.54 -15.51 1.50
N GLY A 77 -9.37 -16.80 1.15
CA GLY A 77 -8.78 -17.80 2.04
C GLY A 77 -9.67 -18.14 3.23
N VAL A 78 -10.99 -17.98 3.11
CA VAL A 78 -11.97 -18.35 4.14
C VAL A 78 -12.31 -19.83 4.04
N ASP A 79 -12.43 -20.34 2.81
CA ASP A 79 -12.61 -21.75 2.51
C ASP A 79 -11.28 -22.38 2.09
N SER A 80 -11.10 -23.68 2.33
CA SER A 80 -9.92 -24.46 1.97
C SER A 80 -9.83 -24.60 0.43
N GLY A 81 -9.24 -23.63 -0.22
CA GLY A 81 -8.99 -23.62 -1.66
C GLY A 81 -7.78 -22.73 -1.99
N ASP A 82 -7.22 -22.93 -3.19
CA ASP A 82 -6.13 -22.12 -3.72
C ASP A 82 -6.62 -20.69 -4.04
N GLY A 83 -6.97 -19.94 -3.01
CA GLY A 83 -7.58 -18.60 -3.08
C GLY A 83 -6.80 -17.59 -3.92
N LEU A 84 -5.51 -17.86 -4.14
CA LEU A 84 -4.65 -17.06 -5.02
C LEU A 84 -4.84 -17.39 -6.51
N ALA A 85 -5.44 -18.54 -6.87
CA ALA A 85 -5.47 -19.03 -8.25
C ALA A 85 -6.66 -18.54 -9.09
N VAL A 86 -7.56 -17.73 -8.54
CA VAL A 86 -8.76 -17.28 -9.24
C VAL A 86 -8.42 -16.27 -10.35
N PRO A 87 -8.86 -16.46 -11.61
CA PRO A 87 -8.44 -15.63 -12.76
C PRO A 87 -8.70 -14.13 -12.60
N TRP A 88 -9.83 -13.73 -11.98
CA TRP A 88 -10.13 -12.31 -11.79
C TRP A 88 -9.18 -11.62 -10.81
N VAL A 89 -8.64 -12.35 -9.82
CA VAL A 89 -7.63 -11.85 -8.88
C VAL A 89 -6.35 -11.48 -9.62
N LEU A 90 -5.90 -12.36 -10.52
CA LEU A 90 -4.75 -12.06 -11.38
C LEU A 90 -4.98 -10.80 -12.21
N ALA A 91 -6.16 -10.67 -12.83
CA ALA A 91 -6.51 -9.50 -13.63
C ALA A 91 -6.46 -8.20 -12.81
N VAL A 92 -6.99 -8.21 -11.58
CA VAL A 92 -6.95 -7.07 -10.67
C VAL A 92 -5.52 -6.65 -10.37
N TYR A 93 -4.64 -7.59 -10.05
CA TYR A 93 -3.23 -7.27 -9.74
C TYR A 93 -2.43 -6.86 -10.98
N VAL A 94 -2.72 -7.43 -12.16
CA VAL A 94 -2.09 -6.99 -13.42
C VAL A 94 -2.49 -5.56 -13.74
N VAL A 95 -3.77 -5.21 -13.62
CA VAL A 95 -4.24 -3.82 -13.82
C VAL A 95 -3.56 -2.87 -12.83
N ALA A 96 -3.48 -3.24 -11.54
CA ALA A 96 -2.79 -2.45 -10.54
C ALA A 96 -1.29 -2.31 -10.84
N ALA A 97 -0.61 -3.39 -11.24
CA ALA A 97 0.80 -3.35 -11.58
C ALA A 97 1.07 -2.46 -12.81
N VAL A 98 0.25 -2.56 -13.86
CA VAL A 98 0.35 -1.67 -15.03
C VAL A 98 0.10 -0.22 -14.62
N PHE A 99 -0.88 0.04 -13.77
CA PHE A 99 -1.13 1.38 -13.24
C PHE A 99 0.09 1.93 -12.50
N TRP A 100 0.65 1.18 -11.54
CA TRP A 100 1.75 1.65 -10.70
C TRP A 100 3.10 1.66 -11.40
N CYS A 101 3.37 0.71 -12.31
CA CYS A 101 4.66 0.62 -13.00
C CYS A 101 4.74 1.45 -14.28
N VAL A 102 3.59 1.77 -14.91
CA VAL A 102 3.57 2.47 -16.20
C VAL A 102 2.80 3.79 -16.10
N ALA A 103 1.53 3.76 -15.71
CA ALA A 103 0.68 4.94 -15.74
C ALA A 103 1.14 6.01 -14.75
N VAL A 104 1.43 5.64 -13.49
CA VAL A 104 1.82 6.59 -12.44
C VAL A 104 3.16 7.26 -12.71
N PRO A 105 4.25 6.58 -13.14
CA PRO A 105 5.49 7.25 -13.55
C PRO A 105 5.28 8.29 -14.66
N LEU A 106 4.46 7.99 -15.67
CA LEU A 106 4.09 8.93 -16.72
C LEU A 106 3.29 10.11 -16.17
N TRP A 107 2.35 9.82 -15.24
CA TRP A 107 1.53 10.83 -14.57
C TRP A 107 2.37 11.79 -13.76
N LEU A 108 3.31 11.28 -12.95
CA LEU A 108 4.26 12.07 -12.16
C LEU A 108 5.15 12.96 -13.05
N ARG A 109 5.65 12.40 -14.16
CA ARG A 109 6.48 13.13 -15.12
C ARG A 109 5.70 14.25 -15.81
N ALA A 110 4.49 13.96 -16.26
CA ALA A 110 3.63 14.92 -16.96
C ALA A 110 2.84 15.83 -16.01
N LYS A 111 2.83 15.52 -14.69
CA LYS A 111 2.06 16.22 -13.65
C LYS A 111 0.58 16.34 -13.99
N TRP A 112 -0.01 15.28 -14.56
CA TRP A 112 -1.41 15.28 -14.91
C TRP A 112 -2.29 15.57 -13.68
N GLN A 113 -3.36 16.29 -13.91
CA GLN A 113 -4.36 16.55 -12.86
C GLN A 113 -5.19 15.29 -12.60
N LEU A 114 -5.56 15.08 -11.33
CA LEU A 114 -6.51 14.03 -11.00
C LEU A 114 -7.85 14.32 -11.70
N PRO A 115 -8.37 13.39 -12.52
CA PRO A 115 -9.67 13.59 -13.16
C PRO A 115 -10.76 13.77 -12.11
N ARG A 116 -11.78 14.56 -12.41
CA ARG A 116 -12.92 14.81 -11.52
C ARG A 116 -14.06 13.83 -11.80
N GLY A 117 -14.99 13.72 -10.86
CA GLY A 117 -16.20 12.89 -11.02
C GLY A 117 -15.90 11.40 -11.11
N LEU A 118 -16.61 10.69 -11.97
CA LEU A 118 -16.54 9.24 -12.08
C LEU A 118 -15.14 8.72 -12.43
N SER A 119 -14.45 9.36 -13.36
CA SER A 119 -13.10 8.94 -13.77
C SER A 119 -12.07 9.04 -12.61
N GLY A 120 -12.16 10.07 -11.78
CA GLY A 120 -11.34 10.17 -10.57
C GLY A 120 -11.72 9.13 -9.51
N GLY A 121 -13.00 8.77 -9.41
CA GLY A 121 -13.48 7.67 -8.59
C GLY A 121 -12.94 6.32 -9.07
N LEU A 122 -12.90 6.08 -10.37
CA LEU A 122 -12.30 4.86 -10.96
C LEU A 122 -10.80 4.76 -10.68
N VAL A 123 -10.07 5.88 -10.74
CA VAL A 123 -8.65 5.89 -10.32
C VAL A 123 -8.54 5.48 -8.84
N GLY A 124 -9.38 6.02 -7.96
CA GLY A 124 -9.42 5.62 -6.56
C GLY A 124 -9.74 4.13 -6.37
N LEU A 125 -10.62 3.57 -7.16
CA LEU A 125 -10.93 2.14 -7.15
C LEU A 125 -9.70 1.29 -7.54
N VAL A 126 -8.97 1.69 -8.59
CA VAL A 126 -7.73 1.01 -9.04
C VAL A 126 -6.62 1.10 -7.99
N VAL A 127 -6.59 2.15 -7.18
CA VAL A 127 -5.63 2.32 -6.08
C VAL A 127 -6.03 1.50 -4.86
N LEU A 128 -7.29 1.60 -4.41
CA LEU A 128 -7.71 1.13 -3.09
C LEU A 128 -8.20 -0.32 -3.08
N PHE A 129 -8.94 -0.75 -4.11
CA PHE A 129 -9.49 -2.11 -4.14
C PHE A 129 -8.40 -3.19 -4.24
N PRO A 130 -7.38 -3.08 -5.12
CA PRO A 130 -6.27 -4.05 -5.14
C PRO A 130 -5.45 -4.04 -3.84
N THR A 131 -5.37 -2.90 -3.15
CA THR A 131 -4.69 -2.78 -1.85
C THR A 131 -5.42 -3.58 -0.78
N TRP A 132 -6.76 -3.43 -0.69
CA TRP A 132 -7.59 -4.25 0.18
C TRP A 132 -7.40 -5.74 -0.11
N LEU A 133 -7.52 -6.13 -1.38
CA LEU A 133 -7.39 -7.51 -1.81
C LEU A 133 -6.02 -8.10 -1.44
N ALA A 134 -4.95 -7.33 -1.66
CA ALA A 134 -3.60 -7.74 -1.31
C ALA A 134 -3.40 -7.90 0.21
N LEU A 135 -3.93 -6.99 1.03
CA LEU A 135 -3.89 -7.10 2.50
C LEU A 135 -4.61 -8.36 3.01
N VAL A 136 -5.67 -8.77 2.33
CA VAL A 136 -6.41 -9.98 2.67
C VAL A 136 -5.65 -11.23 2.22
N GLN A 137 -5.18 -11.26 0.97
CA GLN A 137 -4.55 -12.44 0.39
C GLN A 137 -3.14 -12.71 0.90
N LEU A 138 -2.32 -11.68 1.09
CA LEU A 138 -0.96 -11.83 1.62
C LEU A 138 -0.93 -12.28 3.09
N ARG A 139 -2.07 -12.26 3.79
CA ARG A 139 -2.22 -12.86 5.12
C ARG A 139 -2.48 -14.37 5.07
N ILE A 140 -2.98 -14.92 3.96
CA ILE A 140 -3.35 -16.34 3.82
C ILE A 140 -2.16 -17.26 4.14
N PRO A 141 -0.95 -17.05 3.59
CA PRO A 141 0.21 -17.89 3.93
C PRO A 141 0.69 -17.74 5.37
N GLY A 142 0.19 -16.74 6.09
CA GLY A 142 0.47 -16.51 7.51
C GLY A 142 0.57 -15.02 7.87
N PRO A 143 0.07 -14.62 9.05
CA PRO A 143 0.10 -13.22 9.47
C PRO A 143 1.52 -12.64 9.59
N GLY A 144 2.50 -13.48 9.94
CA GLY A 144 3.92 -13.09 9.99
C GLY A 144 4.48 -12.72 8.63
N ILE A 145 4.01 -13.36 7.54
CA ILE A 145 4.41 -13.04 6.16
C ILE A 145 3.88 -11.67 5.74
N LEU A 146 2.60 -11.39 5.99
CA LEU A 146 2.07 -10.06 5.75
C LEU A 146 2.81 -9.00 6.57
N LEU A 147 3.08 -9.26 7.85
CA LEU A 147 3.85 -8.34 8.70
C LEU A 147 5.25 -8.09 8.13
N ALA A 148 5.94 -9.14 7.66
CA ALA A 148 7.25 -9.00 7.04
C ALA A 148 7.20 -8.15 5.75
N ILE A 149 6.15 -8.30 4.94
CA ILE A 149 5.94 -7.48 3.74
C ILE A 149 5.66 -6.01 4.11
N LEU A 150 4.82 -5.76 5.10
CA LEU A 150 4.57 -4.40 5.61
C LEU A 150 5.86 -3.76 6.13
N ALA A 151 6.69 -4.54 6.82
CA ALA A 151 7.96 -4.08 7.35
C ALA A 151 8.98 -3.73 6.24
N VAL A 152 8.89 -4.30 5.03
CA VAL A 152 9.70 -3.84 3.88
C VAL A 152 9.45 -2.36 3.60
N VAL A 153 8.17 -1.94 3.58
CA VAL A 153 7.79 -0.54 3.32
C VAL A 153 8.25 0.36 4.47
N TRP A 154 8.04 -0.06 5.71
CA TRP A 154 8.51 0.70 6.88
C TRP A 154 10.04 0.83 6.91
N MET A 155 10.78 -0.22 6.53
CA MET A 155 12.24 -0.16 6.39
C MET A 155 12.67 0.79 5.30
N ALA A 156 11.95 0.83 4.16
CA ALA A 156 12.21 1.81 3.10
C ALA A 156 12.09 3.24 3.62
N ASP A 157 11.00 3.56 4.34
CA ASP A 157 10.74 4.89 4.88
C ASP A 157 11.77 5.29 5.95
N ILE A 158 12.09 4.38 6.88
CA ILE A 158 13.07 4.62 7.95
C ILE A 158 14.45 4.85 7.33
N ALA A 159 14.89 3.98 6.43
CA ALA A 159 16.20 4.10 5.79
C ALA A 159 16.28 5.35 4.90
N ALA A 160 15.20 5.67 4.15
CA ALA A 160 15.10 6.91 3.37
C ALA A 160 15.23 8.16 4.25
N TYR A 161 14.55 8.17 5.40
CA TYR A 161 14.60 9.31 6.32
C TYR A 161 16.01 9.53 6.88
N PHE A 162 16.65 8.49 7.40
CA PHE A 162 17.98 8.65 8.01
C PHE A 162 19.06 8.97 6.98
N SER A 163 19.09 8.30 5.83
CA SER A 163 20.05 8.57 4.75
C SER A 163 19.81 9.94 4.10
N GLY A 164 18.54 10.29 3.86
CA GLY A 164 18.19 11.61 3.34
C GLY A 164 18.55 12.75 4.29
N LYS A 165 18.40 12.53 5.60
CA LYS A 165 18.81 13.51 6.63
C LYS A 165 20.33 13.64 6.75
N ALA A 166 21.06 12.53 6.68
CA ALA A 166 22.51 12.51 6.84
C ALA A 166 23.26 12.97 5.59
N PHE A 167 22.82 12.56 4.42
CA PHE A 167 23.57 12.70 3.16
C PHE A 167 22.82 13.47 2.07
N GLY A 168 21.53 13.83 2.28
CA GLY A 168 20.66 14.40 1.25
C GLY A 168 21.12 15.74 0.70
N LYS A 169 21.55 15.76 -0.55
CA LYS A 169 21.98 16.95 -1.31
C LYS A 169 21.10 17.17 -2.54
N HIS A 170 20.70 16.10 -3.24
CA HIS A 170 19.97 16.16 -4.50
C HIS A 170 18.50 15.87 -4.28
N LYS A 171 17.65 16.85 -4.59
CA LYS A 171 16.19 16.69 -4.43
C LYS A 171 15.63 15.72 -5.46
N LEU A 172 14.79 14.77 -5.01
CA LEU A 172 14.15 13.77 -5.87
C LEU A 172 12.96 14.37 -6.65
N ALA A 173 12.08 15.09 -5.95
CA ALA A 173 10.88 15.68 -6.53
C ALA A 173 10.56 17.05 -5.88
N PRO A 174 11.31 18.12 -6.21
CA PRO A 174 11.22 19.42 -5.51
C PRO A 174 9.82 20.02 -5.50
N SER A 175 9.07 19.87 -6.60
CA SER A 175 7.73 20.45 -6.77
C SER A 175 6.61 19.65 -6.11
N ILE A 176 6.85 18.39 -5.70
CA ILE A 176 5.86 17.47 -5.12
C ILE A 176 6.13 17.30 -3.64
N SER A 177 7.35 16.86 -3.32
CA SER A 177 7.81 16.60 -1.96
C SER A 177 9.25 17.11 -1.78
N PRO A 178 9.44 18.37 -1.33
CA PRO A 178 10.76 18.99 -1.25
C PRO A 178 11.69 18.36 -0.20
N GLY A 179 11.14 17.52 0.69
CA GLY A 179 11.91 16.77 1.68
C GLY A 179 12.63 15.55 1.12
N LYS A 180 12.14 14.95 0.03
CA LYS A 180 12.70 13.71 -0.55
C LYS A 180 13.98 14.00 -1.36
N THR A 181 14.97 13.09 -1.21
CA THR A 181 16.29 13.18 -1.86
C THR A 181 16.66 11.87 -2.53
N TRP A 182 17.54 11.94 -3.53
CA TRP A 182 18.08 10.74 -4.19
C TRP A 182 18.90 9.87 -3.25
N GLU A 183 19.66 10.51 -2.35
CA GLU A 183 20.44 9.79 -1.33
C GLU A 183 19.51 9.05 -0.35
N GLY A 184 18.34 9.65 -0.05
CA GLY A 184 17.29 8.96 0.69
C GLY A 184 16.75 7.74 -0.06
N ALA A 185 16.46 7.86 -1.35
CA ALA A 185 15.98 6.75 -2.18
C ALA A 185 17.00 5.61 -2.29
N ILE A 186 18.29 5.93 -2.45
CA ILE A 186 19.37 4.94 -2.46
C ILE A 186 19.48 4.25 -1.09
N GLY A 187 19.41 5.01 -0.01
CA GLY A 187 19.41 4.47 1.35
C GLY A 187 18.22 3.56 1.64
N ALA A 188 17.04 3.90 1.11
CA ALA A 188 15.86 3.01 1.17
C ALA A 188 16.15 1.66 0.51
N GLY A 189 16.71 1.68 -0.71
CA GLY A 189 17.08 0.46 -1.43
C GLY A 189 18.07 -0.39 -0.64
N PHE A 190 19.11 0.22 -0.07
CA PHE A 190 20.08 -0.48 0.76
C PHE A 190 19.43 -1.08 2.03
N GLY A 191 18.63 -0.31 2.75
CA GLY A 191 17.95 -0.79 3.97
C GLY A 191 16.98 -1.94 3.68
N VAL A 192 16.22 -1.87 2.59
CA VAL A 192 15.29 -2.92 2.18
C VAL A 192 16.03 -4.18 1.75
N VAL A 193 17.11 -4.05 0.98
CA VAL A 193 17.93 -5.22 0.59
C VAL A 193 18.52 -5.89 1.82
N LEU A 194 19.10 -5.12 2.74
CA LEU A 194 19.63 -5.67 4.00
C LEU A 194 18.54 -6.40 4.80
N TYR A 195 17.37 -5.79 4.98
CA TYR A 195 16.24 -6.42 5.65
C TYR A 195 15.80 -7.70 4.95
N GLY A 196 15.63 -7.67 3.63
CA GLY A 196 15.23 -8.83 2.84
C GLY A 196 16.26 -9.97 2.85
N LEU A 197 17.55 -9.65 2.93
CA LEU A 197 18.61 -10.66 3.12
C LEU A 197 18.53 -11.28 4.52
N VAL A 198 18.32 -10.47 5.56
CA VAL A 198 18.11 -10.98 6.93
C VAL A 198 16.92 -11.94 6.96
N LEU A 199 15.78 -11.58 6.37
CA LEU A 199 14.61 -12.47 6.29
C LEU A 199 14.95 -13.78 5.57
N ARG A 200 15.60 -13.68 4.41
CA ARG A 200 15.96 -14.85 3.60
C ARG A 200 16.81 -15.85 4.38
N PHE A 201 17.87 -15.37 5.01
CA PHE A 201 18.82 -16.25 5.70
C PHE A 201 18.35 -16.70 7.09
N SER A 202 17.62 -15.85 7.83
CA SER A 202 17.14 -16.20 9.19
C SER A 202 15.96 -17.17 9.18
N PHE A 203 15.11 -17.12 8.15
CA PHE A 203 13.91 -17.96 8.06
C PHE A 203 14.02 -19.02 6.96
N SER A 204 15.20 -19.20 6.35
CA SER A 204 15.42 -20.11 5.21
C SER A 204 14.38 -19.93 4.10
N PHE A 205 13.99 -18.68 3.88
CA PHE A 205 12.96 -18.31 2.90
C PHE A 205 13.61 -18.10 1.53
N GLU A 206 13.52 -19.11 0.68
CA GLU A 206 14.15 -19.11 -0.66
C GLU A 206 13.13 -19.17 -1.80
N PRO A 207 12.30 -18.13 -1.97
CA PRO A 207 11.23 -18.16 -2.98
C PRO A 207 11.78 -18.15 -4.42
N VAL A 208 12.95 -17.52 -4.63
CA VAL A 208 13.60 -17.34 -5.93
C VAL A 208 15.12 -17.23 -5.78
N ALA A 209 15.87 -17.30 -6.88
CA ALA A 209 17.33 -17.10 -6.88
C ALA A 209 17.72 -15.74 -6.26
N LEU A 210 18.85 -15.69 -5.56
CA LEU A 210 19.29 -14.50 -4.83
C LEU A 210 19.35 -13.22 -5.68
N PRO A 211 19.88 -13.20 -6.93
CA PRO A 211 19.87 -11.98 -7.73
C PRO A 211 18.47 -11.46 -8.06
N LEU A 212 17.55 -12.39 -8.35
CA LEU A 212 16.14 -12.04 -8.61
C LEU A 212 15.45 -11.53 -7.35
N TRP A 213 15.77 -12.12 -6.18
CA TRP A 213 15.27 -11.64 -4.89
C TRP A 213 15.67 -10.18 -4.63
N VAL A 214 16.96 -9.85 -4.82
CA VAL A 214 17.47 -8.48 -4.68
C VAL A 214 16.81 -7.54 -5.68
N LEU A 215 16.64 -7.96 -6.93
CA LEU A 215 15.96 -7.16 -7.95
C LEU A 215 14.51 -6.87 -7.57
N CYS A 216 13.77 -7.87 -7.07
CA CYS A 216 12.40 -7.69 -6.58
C CYS A 216 12.33 -6.68 -5.42
N LEU A 217 13.25 -6.77 -4.46
CA LEU A 217 13.30 -5.83 -3.33
C LEU A 217 13.56 -4.39 -3.79
N LEU A 218 14.48 -4.19 -4.72
CA LEU A 218 14.76 -2.87 -5.30
C LEU A 218 13.56 -2.35 -6.11
N ALA A 219 12.90 -3.20 -6.89
CA ALA A 219 11.69 -2.83 -7.62
C ALA A 219 10.54 -2.42 -6.68
N VAL A 220 10.31 -3.21 -5.63
CA VAL A 220 9.32 -2.90 -4.58
C VAL A 220 9.65 -1.57 -3.89
N THR A 221 10.92 -1.29 -3.58
CA THR A 221 11.35 -0.01 -3.02
C THR A 221 11.06 1.15 -3.97
N ALA A 222 11.36 1.01 -5.25
CA ALA A 222 11.07 2.04 -6.25
C ALA A 222 9.57 2.32 -6.36
N ILE A 223 8.73 1.28 -6.36
CA ILE A 223 7.27 1.38 -6.43
C ILE A 223 6.72 2.04 -5.15
N SER A 224 7.27 1.73 -3.97
CA SER A 224 6.92 2.38 -2.69
C SER A 224 7.15 3.90 -2.76
N ILE A 225 8.32 4.32 -3.27
CA ILE A 225 8.64 5.75 -3.46
C ILE A 225 7.68 6.42 -4.45
N ILE A 226 7.32 5.73 -5.53
CA ILE A 226 6.38 6.21 -6.55
C ILE A 226 4.99 6.41 -5.94
N GLY A 227 4.51 5.48 -5.10
CA GLY A 227 3.22 5.58 -4.42
C GLY A 227 3.10 6.81 -3.53
N ASP A 228 4.06 7.03 -2.64
CA ASP A 228 4.10 8.20 -1.77
C ASP A 228 4.24 9.51 -2.59
N LEU A 229 5.04 9.53 -3.65
CA LEU A 229 5.12 10.71 -4.53
C LEU A 229 3.80 10.98 -5.25
N TYR A 230 3.10 9.95 -5.68
CA TYR A 230 1.80 10.09 -6.36
C TYR A 230 0.76 10.68 -5.41
N GLU A 231 0.59 10.12 -4.21
CA GLU A 231 -0.35 10.68 -3.23
C GLU A 231 0.06 12.10 -2.80
N SER A 232 1.34 12.35 -2.57
CA SER A 232 1.86 13.68 -2.29
C SER A 232 1.50 14.68 -3.39
N MET A 233 1.60 14.30 -4.67
CA MET A 233 1.21 15.15 -5.80
C MET A 233 -0.29 15.44 -5.78
N LEU A 234 -1.13 14.42 -5.60
CA LEU A 234 -2.59 14.59 -5.54
C LEU A 234 -3.02 15.51 -4.40
N LYS A 235 -2.40 15.37 -3.21
CA LYS A 235 -2.65 16.29 -2.08
C LYS A 235 -2.32 17.74 -2.44
N ARG A 236 -1.19 17.99 -3.13
CA ARG A 236 -0.84 19.35 -3.59
C ARG A 236 -1.83 19.89 -4.61
N GLN A 237 -2.32 19.04 -5.53
CA GLN A 237 -3.35 19.42 -6.51
C GLN A 237 -4.69 19.76 -5.84
N ALA A 238 -5.05 19.08 -4.76
CA ALA A 238 -6.24 19.36 -3.95
C ALA A 238 -6.04 20.54 -2.97
N GLY A 239 -4.84 21.15 -2.90
CA GLY A 239 -4.55 22.27 -1.98
C GLY A 239 -4.42 21.86 -0.51
N ILE A 240 -4.24 20.57 -0.22
CA ILE A 240 -4.11 20.02 1.13
C ILE A 240 -2.72 19.43 1.38
N LYS A 241 -2.39 19.22 2.64
CA LYS A 241 -1.14 18.56 3.04
C LYS A 241 -1.37 17.13 3.52
N ASP A 242 -2.37 16.94 4.33
CA ASP A 242 -2.76 15.63 4.89
C ASP A 242 -4.15 15.29 4.33
N SER A 243 -4.42 14.01 4.07
CA SER A 243 -5.68 13.55 3.46
C SER A 243 -6.90 13.81 4.37
N SER A 244 -6.69 13.77 5.69
CA SER A 244 -7.66 14.11 6.72
C SER A 244 -6.98 14.32 8.08
N ASN A 245 -7.79 14.46 9.14
CA ASN A 245 -7.35 14.47 10.54
C ASN A 245 -7.95 13.31 11.36
N VAL A 246 -8.33 12.21 10.71
CA VAL A 246 -8.92 11.03 11.38
C VAL A 246 -7.96 10.40 12.38
N LEU A 247 -6.66 10.44 12.08
CA LEU A 247 -5.61 9.93 12.99
C LEU A 247 -4.89 11.11 13.66
N PRO A 248 -5.24 11.47 14.90
CA PRO A 248 -4.71 12.64 15.57
C PRO A 248 -3.16 12.68 15.59
N GLY A 249 -2.58 13.70 14.97
CA GLY A 249 -1.13 13.88 14.84
C GLY A 249 -0.47 13.02 13.73
N HIS A 250 -1.23 12.17 13.04
CA HIS A 250 -0.76 11.31 11.95
C HIS A 250 -1.41 11.60 10.59
N GLY A 251 -2.37 12.51 10.52
CA GLY A 251 -3.10 12.78 9.28
C GLY A 251 -4.25 11.78 9.04
N GLY A 252 -4.44 11.35 7.84
CA GLY A 252 -5.45 10.38 7.46
C GLY A 252 -4.92 8.94 7.35
N VAL A 253 -5.86 8.04 7.02
CA VAL A 253 -5.55 6.63 6.70
C VAL A 253 -4.75 6.55 5.39
N LEU A 254 -5.12 7.31 4.35
CA LEU A 254 -4.37 7.37 3.10
C LEU A 254 -2.92 7.78 3.34
N ASP A 255 -2.67 8.78 4.18
CA ASP A 255 -1.31 9.22 4.53
C ASP A 255 -0.45 8.12 5.20
N ARG A 256 -1.07 7.03 5.66
CA ARG A 256 -0.39 5.88 6.30
C ARG A 256 -0.25 4.68 5.39
N ILE A 257 -1.01 4.64 4.31
CA ILE A 257 -0.99 3.52 3.35
C ILE A 257 -0.55 3.95 1.95
N ASP A 258 -0.13 5.20 1.74
CA ASP A 258 0.28 5.75 0.44
C ASP A 258 1.29 4.85 -0.30
N SER A 259 2.37 4.48 0.35
CA SER A 259 3.36 3.52 -0.16
C SER A 259 2.81 2.09 -0.26
N LEU A 260 1.89 1.69 0.62
CA LEU A 260 1.28 0.36 0.60
C LEU A 260 0.32 0.18 -0.58
N THR A 261 -0.35 1.25 -1.01
CA THR A 261 -1.30 1.19 -2.15
C THR A 261 -0.61 0.79 -3.45
N SER A 262 0.64 1.18 -3.62
CA SER A 262 1.46 0.80 -4.78
C SER A 262 2.17 -0.54 -4.59
N THR A 263 2.68 -0.77 -3.40
CA THR A 263 3.57 -1.90 -3.11
C THR A 263 2.82 -3.22 -2.99
N LEU A 264 1.72 -3.26 -2.19
CA LEU A 264 1.05 -4.50 -1.85
C LEU A 264 0.45 -5.23 -3.06
N PRO A 265 -0.25 -4.57 -4.00
CA PRO A 265 -0.77 -5.26 -5.19
C PRO A 265 0.32 -5.85 -6.07
N VAL A 266 1.47 -5.18 -6.18
CA VAL A 266 2.62 -5.68 -6.96
C VAL A 266 3.27 -6.86 -6.26
N VAL A 267 3.46 -6.81 -4.94
CA VAL A 267 3.97 -7.95 -4.15
C VAL A 267 3.02 -9.13 -4.25
N ALA A 268 1.70 -8.91 -4.17
CA ALA A 268 0.71 -9.97 -4.33
C ALA A 268 0.76 -10.60 -5.73
N LEU A 269 0.95 -9.80 -6.78
CA LEU A 269 1.17 -10.31 -8.14
C LEU A 269 2.42 -11.18 -8.22
N LEU A 270 3.55 -10.70 -7.70
CA LEU A 270 4.82 -11.45 -7.70
C LEU A 270 4.68 -12.77 -6.93
N TRP A 271 4.02 -12.73 -5.78
CA TRP A 271 3.73 -13.92 -4.97
C TRP A 271 2.90 -14.94 -5.75
N LEU A 272 1.83 -14.48 -6.39
CA LEU A 272 0.93 -15.33 -7.19
C LEU A 272 1.65 -15.96 -8.40
N LEU A 273 2.53 -15.22 -9.06
CA LEU A 273 3.32 -15.74 -10.18
C LEU A 273 4.37 -16.76 -9.70
N ALA A 274 5.01 -16.52 -8.57
CA ALA A 274 5.99 -17.43 -7.98
C ALA A 274 5.33 -18.76 -7.53
N SER A 275 4.15 -18.70 -6.91
CA SER A 275 3.42 -19.89 -6.47
C SER A 275 2.93 -20.77 -7.63
N ARG A 276 2.58 -20.17 -8.77
CA ARG A 276 2.20 -20.92 -10.00
C ARG A 276 3.38 -21.59 -10.71
N GLY A 277 4.60 -21.09 -10.51
CA GLY A 277 5.81 -21.67 -11.11
C GLY A 277 6.33 -22.91 -10.40
N GLN A 278 5.76 -23.27 -9.24
CA GLN A 278 6.19 -24.41 -8.41
C GLN A 278 5.22 -25.62 -8.53
N GLY A 279 4.11 -25.51 -9.24
CA GLY A 279 3.17 -26.59 -9.56
C GLY A 279 3.29 -27.00 -11.00
#